data_2378596983d8a69cd958f48d7676d571
#
_entry.id   2378596983d8a69cd958f48d7676d571
#
_cell.length_a   1.000
_cell.length_b   1.000
_cell.length_c   1.000
_cell.angle_alpha   90.00
_cell.angle_beta   90.00
_cell.angle_gamma   90.00
#
_symmetry.space_group_name_H-M   'P 1'
#
loop_
_entity.id
_entity.type
_entity.pdbx_description
1 polymer ?
#
loop_
_entity_poly.entity_id
_entity_poly.type
_entity_poly.pdbx_seq_one_letter_code
_entity_poly.pdbx_strand_id
1 'polypeptide(L)' 'MEDEEYLTKCVVDPVRRTFYLYSSEGDTKQVDCDNVEEFMNVLQLVRAICPEERLVYADPLSGKYEK' A
#
# COMPACT_ATOMS: atom_id res chain seq x y z
N MET A 1 -3.24 12.45 -21.24
CA MET A 1 -3.39 12.25 -21.15
C MET A 1 -4.08 11.98 -20.52
N GLU A 2 -4.54 11.86 -20.50
CA GLU A 2 -5.27 11.67 -20.02
C GLU A 2 -5.44 10.58 -19.40
N ASP A 3 -5.33 9.76 -19.48
CA ASP A 3 -5.43 8.66 -18.79
C ASP A 3 -4.43 8.62 -17.79
N GLU A 4 -4.46 9.38 -16.83
CA GLU A 4 -3.58 9.33 -15.81
C GLU A 4 -4.01 8.32 -14.83
N GLU A 5 -3.27 7.24 -14.66
CA GLU A 5 -3.55 6.22 -13.69
C GLU A 5 -3.06 6.70 -12.35
N TYR A 6 -3.87 6.54 -11.32
CA TYR A 6 -3.45 6.93 -9.98
C TYR A 6 -3.90 5.84 -9.01
N LEU A 7 -3.34 5.87 -7.82
CA LEU A 7 -3.65 4.86 -6.83
C LEU A 7 -4.90 5.27 -6.05
N THR A 8 -5.89 4.40 -6.07
CA THR A 8 -7.12 4.66 -5.34
C THR A 8 -7.05 4.13 -3.93
N LYS A 9 -6.16 3.15 -3.67
CA LYS A 9 -6.04 2.57 -2.36
C LYS A 9 -4.71 1.88 -2.26
N CYS A 10 -4.08 1.99 -1.12
CA CYS A 10 -2.84 1.29 -0.85
C CYS A 10 -2.97 0.59 0.49
N VAL A 11 -2.71 -0.71 0.51
CA VAL A 11 -2.78 -1.48 1.73
C VAL A 11 -1.37 -1.87 2.12
N VAL A 12 -1.00 -1.57 3.36
CA VAL A 12 0.32 -1.87 3.88
C VAL A 12 0.18 -2.99 4.90
N ASP A 13 0.88 -4.07 4.68
CA ASP A 13 0.86 -5.22 5.58
C ASP A 13 2.22 -5.33 6.24
N PRO A 14 2.41 -4.77 7.41
CA PRO A 14 3.73 -4.79 8.04
C PRO A 14 4.15 -6.18 8.53
N VAL A 15 3.19 -7.04 8.79
CA VAL A 15 3.54 -8.37 9.25
C VAL A 15 4.18 -9.17 8.13
N ARG A 16 3.63 -9.06 6.93
CA ARG A 16 4.16 -9.79 5.80
C ARG A 16 5.09 -8.95 4.96
N ARG A 17 5.29 -7.69 5.33
CA ARG A 17 6.16 -6.78 4.60
C ARG A 17 5.73 -6.71 3.13
N THR A 18 4.43 -6.56 2.93
CA THR A 18 3.85 -6.58 1.60
C THR A 18 2.97 -5.36 1.40
N PHE A 19 2.94 -4.86 0.17
CA PHE A 19 2.09 -3.73 -0.17
C PHE A 19 1.16 -4.17 -1.27
N TYR A 20 -0.11 -3.75 -1.18
CA TYR A 20 -1.08 -3.99 -2.24
C TYR A 20 -1.52 -2.64 -2.76
N LEU A 21 -1.28 -2.40 -4.02
CA LEU A 21 -1.57 -1.11 -4.63
C LEU A 21 -2.72 -1.28 -5.62
N TYR A 22 -3.76 -0.51 -5.43
CA TYR A 22 -4.93 -0.57 -6.29
C TYR A 22 -5.01 0.70 -7.13
N SER A 23 -5.15 0.56 -8.42
CA SER A 23 -5.12 1.70 -9.30
C SER A 23 -6.52 2.09 -9.73
N SER A 24 -6.62 3.29 -10.29
CA SER A 24 -7.89 3.80 -10.77
C SER A 24 -8.39 3.03 -11.97
N GLU A 25 -7.53 2.24 -12.60
CA GLU A 25 -7.95 1.47 -13.75
C GLU A 25 -8.30 0.04 -13.38
N GLY A 26 -8.34 -0.27 -12.11
CA GLY A 26 -8.76 -1.58 -11.68
C GLY A 26 -7.64 -2.59 -11.53
N ASP A 27 -6.41 -2.17 -11.72
CA ASP A 27 -5.29 -3.08 -11.58
C ASP A 27 -4.85 -3.16 -10.12
N THR A 28 -4.31 -4.30 -9.75
CA THR A 28 -3.77 -4.50 -8.41
C THR A 28 -2.33 -4.94 -8.55
N LYS A 29 -1.46 -4.33 -7.76
CA LYS A 29 -0.06 -4.69 -7.81
C LYS A 29 0.39 -5.05 -6.41
N GLN A 30 1.12 -6.13 -6.28
CA GLN A 30 1.61 -6.58 -4.99
C GLN A 30 3.11 -6.43 -4.97
N VAL A 31 3.63 -5.84 -3.91
CA VAL A 31 5.06 -5.63 -3.75
C VAL A 31 5.48 -6.33 -2.49
N ASP A 32 6.35 -7.32 -2.61
CA ASP A 32 6.86 -8.05 -1.46
C ASP A 32 8.25 -7.56 -1.14
N CYS A 33 8.54 -7.37 0.13
CA CYS A 33 9.84 -6.90 0.57
C CYS A 33 10.52 -8.01 1.34
N ASP A 34 11.84 -8.15 1.13
CA ASP A 34 12.58 -9.24 1.75
C ASP A 34 12.96 -8.95 3.18
N ASN A 35 13.11 -7.69 3.53
CA ASN A 35 13.53 -7.37 4.89
C ASN A 35 12.89 -6.05 5.29
N VAL A 36 13.11 -5.68 6.54
CA VAL A 36 12.47 -4.49 7.08
C VAL A 36 13.01 -3.22 6.42
N GLU A 37 14.30 -3.22 6.12
CA GLU A 37 14.87 -2.02 5.53
C GLU A 37 14.23 -1.76 4.17
N GLU A 38 14.08 -2.79 3.37
CA GLU A 38 13.43 -2.62 2.08
C GLU A 38 11.97 -2.22 2.26
N PHE A 39 11.31 -2.81 3.26
CA PHE A 39 9.94 -2.46 3.53
C PHE A 39 9.80 -0.97 3.86
N MET A 40 10.71 -0.44 4.69
CA MET A 40 10.62 0.96 5.06
C MET A 40 10.88 1.87 3.87
N ASN A 41 11.79 1.47 2.99
CA ASN A 41 12.07 2.27 1.81
C ASN A 41 10.86 2.32 0.89
N VAL A 42 10.21 1.19 0.68
CA VAL A 42 9.04 1.16 -0.17
C VAL A 42 7.89 1.91 0.49
N LEU A 43 7.78 1.81 1.82
CA LEU A 43 6.73 2.52 2.51
C LEU A 43 6.85 4.03 2.30
N GLN A 44 8.07 4.54 2.32
CA GLN A 44 8.24 5.96 2.10
C GLN A 44 7.79 6.36 0.70
N LEU A 45 8.07 5.52 -0.28
CA LEU A 45 7.64 5.79 -1.63
C LEU A 45 6.12 5.73 -1.74
N VAL A 46 5.51 4.75 -1.11
CA VAL A 46 4.06 4.60 -1.17
C VAL A 46 3.39 5.80 -0.51
N ARG A 47 3.93 6.25 0.61
CA ARG A 47 3.34 7.38 1.29
C ARG A 47 3.49 8.67 0.50
N ALA A 48 4.48 8.72 -0.37
CA ALA A 48 4.67 9.90 -1.20
C ALA A 48 3.72 9.95 -2.37
N ILE A 49 3.30 8.79 -2.86
CA ILE A 49 2.45 8.76 -4.04
C ILE A 49 0.99 8.45 -3.73
N CYS A 50 0.69 7.98 -2.53
CA CYS A 50 -0.67 7.63 -2.17
C CYS A 50 -1.12 8.54 -1.03
N PRO A 51 -2.24 9.24 -1.17
CA PRO A 51 -2.71 10.11 -0.09
C PRO A 51 -2.95 9.31 1.17
N GLU A 52 -2.70 9.95 2.30
CA GLU A 52 -2.83 9.27 3.56
C GLU A 52 -4.24 8.75 3.77
N GLU A 53 -5.23 9.46 3.25
CA GLU A 53 -6.60 9.04 3.43
C GLU A 53 -6.90 7.77 2.65
N ARG A 54 -6.05 7.41 1.69
CA ARG A 54 -6.23 6.18 0.93
C ARG A 54 -5.26 5.09 1.35
N LEU A 55 -4.47 5.37 2.37
CA LEU A 55 -3.47 4.43 2.83
C LEU A 55 -4.05 3.66 4.01
N VAL A 56 -4.10 2.35 3.89
CA VAL A 56 -4.69 1.50 4.91
C VAL A 56 -3.61 0.56 5.42
N TYR A 57 -3.53 0.40 6.72
CA TYR A 57 -2.58 -0.53 7.31
C TYR A 57 -3.32 -1.79 7.72
N ALA A 58 -2.93 -2.91 7.15
CA ALA A 58 -3.54 -4.18 7.49
C ALA A 58 -2.76 -4.75 8.65
N ASP A 59 -3.37 -4.73 9.82
CA ASP A 59 -2.72 -5.22 11.01
C ASP A 59 -3.57 -6.31 11.61
N PRO A 60 -3.30 -7.55 11.28
CA PRO A 60 -4.13 -8.63 11.79
C PRO A 60 -4.11 -8.76 13.30
N LEU A 61 -3.09 -8.21 13.95
CA LEU A 61 -3.04 -8.33 15.38
C LEU A 61 -3.97 -7.33 16.06
N SER A 62 -4.23 -6.21 15.42
CA SER A 62 -5.11 -5.24 16.04
C SER A 62 -6.56 -5.55 15.75
N GLY A 63 -6.81 -6.11 14.59
CA GLY A 63 -8.17 -6.46 14.23
C GLY A 63 -9.07 -5.28 14.07
N LYS A 64 -8.50 -4.09 13.92
CA LYS A 64 -9.30 -2.93 13.90
C LYS A 64 -9.55 -2.38 12.58
N TYR A 65 -8.67 -2.56 11.68
CA TYR A 65 -8.81 -1.85 10.45
C TYR A 65 -10.04 -2.27 9.70
N GLU A 66 -10.54 -3.41 10.07
CA GLU A 66 -11.63 -3.79 9.41
C GLU A 66 -12.81 -3.25 9.96
N LYS A 67 -12.90 -2.74 10.51
CA LYS A 67 -13.98 -2.18 10.79
C LYS A 67 -14.45 -1.73 10.37
#